data_0a927d237d16178f3c02c4d81f83f708
#
_entry.id   0a927d237d16178f3c02c4d81f83f708
#
_cell.length_a   1.000
_cell.length_b   1.000
_cell.length_c   1.000
_cell.angle_alpha   90.00
_cell.angle_beta   90.00
_cell.angle_gamma   90.00
#
_symmetry.space_group_name_H-M   'P 1'
#
loop_
_entity.id
_entity.type
_entity.pdbx_description
1 polymer ?
#
loop_
_entity_poly.entity_id
_entity_poly.type
_entity_poly.pdbx_seq_one_letter_code
_entity_poly.pdbx_strand_id
1 'polypeptide(L)'
;MDSLYRNAAETPVEAPFVFDSHILAEALKNLYKRKYDPKKEIDPLLFSEVSRILGKAVDEGFGNSDIEDEFIRQLKSSTEVFSAFKTHRMGRDMAAKLLDDKGQLKSYRQFKQDVLPIASHHIDNWLKTEYNTAVRRAHLAADFERYKRNADILPNLRWEPSTSVNKRELHIPFYDRVWAIDDPFWADNFPGSLWNCKCGISPTDDPLTDNSDIITLDVKPHKGLDGNPAVTGQIFSDDHPYHPTDCRHCPFGKVKPLQITNSTKDCHNCGKVRAVIQDAEEKAKQRRKDLMKLHYLKLKDKIKEDFGLDSIVRIPAPKSLCTGKLKLTPESLKLCLKGYAHTPSLDSKYCLLKAIQNPNKLQHRDYKALGEGKDLSNPIDKKNVEKKADRGVTGYNYYLFEYKGKTWVLGFEVINGEYEQPYFVALK
;
A
#
# COMPACT_ATOMS: atom_id res chain seq x y z
N MET A 1 -20.01 7.59 0.24
CA MET A 1 -18.53 7.59 0.16
C MET A 1 -18.04 8.84 -0.58
N ASP A 2 -18.50 9.16 -1.80
CA ASP A 2 -18.03 10.35 -2.54
C ASP A 2 -18.20 11.65 -1.77
N SER A 3 -19.27 11.81 -1.00
CA SER A 3 -19.46 12.97 -0.13
C SER A 3 -18.41 13.05 1.00
N LEU A 4 -17.90 11.92 1.47
CA LEU A 4 -16.87 11.87 2.51
C LEU A 4 -15.52 12.38 2.00
N TYR A 5 -15.18 12.08 0.73
CA TYR A 5 -13.90 12.44 0.12
C TYR A 5 -13.99 13.65 -0.83
N ARG A 6 -15.16 14.27 -0.97
CA ARG A 6 -15.44 15.32 -2.00
C ARG A 6 -14.48 16.51 -1.94
N ASN A 7 -14.02 16.88 -0.77
CA ASN A 7 -13.07 17.98 -0.59
C ASN A 7 -11.60 17.55 -0.65
N ALA A 8 -11.34 16.31 -1.04
CA ALA A 8 -10.00 15.77 -1.21
C ALA A 8 -9.41 16.03 -2.62
N ALA A 9 -10.18 16.64 -3.54
CA ALA A 9 -9.77 16.90 -4.90
C ALA A 9 -8.77 18.07 -4.97
N GLU A 10 -7.52 17.77 -4.67
CA GLU A 10 -6.39 18.52 -5.23
C GLU A 10 -5.97 17.82 -6.53
N THR A 11 -5.39 18.60 -7.47
CA THR A 11 -4.89 18.18 -8.79
C THR A 11 -4.50 16.70 -8.92
N PRO A 12 -4.71 16.05 -10.07
CA PRO A 12 -4.39 14.64 -10.26
C PRO A 12 -2.88 14.41 -10.21
N VAL A 13 -2.34 14.39 -9.00
CA VAL A 13 -1.01 13.84 -8.73
C VAL A 13 -1.14 12.32 -8.89
N GLU A 14 -0.20 11.71 -9.58
CA GLU A 14 -0.14 10.24 -9.74
C GLU A 14 -0.23 9.54 -8.37
N ALA A 15 -0.92 8.41 -8.30
CA ALA A 15 -1.04 7.69 -7.04
C ALA A 15 0.37 7.26 -6.57
N PRO A 16 0.73 7.49 -5.29
CA PRO A 16 2.07 7.17 -4.78
C PRO A 16 2.31 5.66 -4.64
N PHE A 17 1.40 4.85 -5.12
CA PHE A 17 1.48 3.39 -5.13
C PHE A 17 1.00 2.80 -6.45
N VAL A 18 1.39 1.56 -6.70
CA VAL A 18 0.86 0.75 -7.81
C VAL A 18 -0.05 -0.32 -7.23
N PHE A 19 -1.31 -0.31 -7.66
CA PHE A 19 -2.23 -1.40 -7.41
C PHE A 19 -2.07 -2.47 -8.50
N ASP A 20 -1.93 -3.75 -8.10
CA ASP A 20 -1.76 -4.84 -9.05
C ASP A 20 -3.05 -5.15 -9.80
N SER A 21 -3.12 -4.76 -11.08
CA SER A 21 -4.29 -4.97 -11.95
C SER A 21 -4.66 -6.44 -12.15
N HIS A 22 -3.71 -7.37 -11.97
CA HIS A 22 -3.97 -8.81 -12.06
C HIS A 22 -4.72 -9.32 -10.83
N ILE A 23 -4.45 -8.73 -9.66
CA ILE A 23 -5.20 -9.03 -8.43
C ILE A 23 -6.66 -8.64 -8.60
N LEU A 24 -6.94 -7.45 -9.14
CA LEU A 24 -8.31 -7.05 -9.43
C LEU A 24 -8.98 -8.01 -10.42
N ALA A 25 -8.29 -8.35 -11.51
CA ALA A 25 -8.83 -9.26 -12.51
C ALA A 25 -9.15 -10.66 -11.93
N GLU A 26 -8.31 -11.15 -11.01
CA GLU A 26 -8.54 -12.44 -10.36
C GLU A 26 -9.68 -12.35 -9.32
N ALA A 27 -9.76 -11.28 -8.54
CA ALA A 27 -10.86 -11.02 -7.60
C ALA A 27 -12.22 -10.98 -8.33
N LEU A 28 -12.30 -10.31 -9.50
CA LEU A 28 -13.51 -10.29 -10.33
C LEU A 28 -13.91 -11.70 -10.81
N LYS A 29 -12.95 -12.53 -11.22
CA LYS A 29 -13.22 -13.93 -11.61
C LYS A 29 -13.70 -14.76 -10.42
N ASN A 30 -13.09 -14.58 -9.24
CA ASN A 30 -13.46 -15.30 -8.03
C ASN A 30 -14.89 -14.94 -7.62
N LEU A 31 -15.24 -13.66 -7.66
CA LEU A 31 -16.58 -13.18 -7.36
C LEU A 31 -17.61 -13.71 -8.36
N TYR A 32 -17.33 -13.60 -9.67
CA TYR A 32 -18.21 -14.10 -10.73
C TYR A 32 -18.44 -15.62 -10.64
N LYS A 33 -17.39 -16.38 -10.28
CA LYS A 33 -17.46 -17.84 -10.10
C LYS A 33 -17.99 -18.23 -8.70
N ARG A 34 -18.44 -17.28 -7.90
CA ARG A 34 -18.96 -17.50 -6.53
C ARG A 34 -18.02 -18.32 -5.65
N LYS A 35 -16.71 -18.08 -5.74
CA LYS A 35 -15.70 -18.77 -4.93
C LYS A 35 -15.69 -18.35 -3.46
N TYR A 36 -16.39 -17.28 -3.11
CA TYR A 36 -16.62 -16.80 -1.75
C TYR A 36 -17.94 -16.05 -1.67
N ASP A 37 -18.49 -15.92 -0.46
CA ASP A 37 -19.71 -15.15 -0.20
C ASP A 37 -19.36 -13.69 0.15
N PRO A 38 -19.57 -12.72 -0.75
CA PRO A 38 -19.22 -11.33 -0.50
C PRO A 38 -20.04 -10.67 0.61
N LYS A 39 -21.07 -11.35 1.15
CA LYS A 39 -21.84 -10.86 2.30
C LYS A 39 -21.14 -11.10 3.63
N LYS A 40 -20.23 -12.09 3.70
CA LYS A 40 -19.61 -12.57 4.93
C LYS A 40 -18.10 -12.71 4.86
N GLU A 41 -17.57 -12.75 3.65
CA GLU A 41 -16.17 -13.04 3.36
C GLU A 41 -15.53 -11.91 2.55
N ILE A 42 -14.21 -11.92 2.50
CA ILE A 42 -13.40 -11.00 1.69
C ILE A 42 -12.57 -11.79 0.68
N ASP A 43 -12.30 -11.21 -0.49
CA ASP A 43 -11.32 -11.81 -1.40
C ASP A 43 -9.91 -11.65 -0.82
N PRO A 44 -9.18 -12.76 -0.56
CA PRO A 44 -7.90 -12.71 0.13
C PRO A 44 -6.81 -11.92 -0.61
N LEU A 45 -6.77 -12.00 -1.94
CA LEU A 45 -5.76 -11.27 -2.73
C LEU A 45 -6.04 -9.77 -2.73
N LEU A 46 -7.31 -9.39 -2.87
CA LEU A 46 -7.72 -7.99 -2.85
C LEU A 46 -7.46 -7.38 -1.46
N PHE A 47 -7.80 -8.09 -0.39
CA PHE A 47 -7.49 -7.69 0.97
C PHE A 47 -5.98 -7.50 1.17
N SER A 48 -5.19 -8.49 0.84
CA SER A 48 -3.73 -8.45 1.01
C SER A 48 -3.08 -7.30 0.21
N GLU A 49 -3.64 -6.90 -0.93
CA GLU A 49 -3.10 -5.80 -1.72
C GLU A 49 -3.46 -4.43 -1.11
N VAL A 50 -4.70 -4.25 -0.68
CA VAL A 50 -5.13 -3.03 0.03
C VAL A 50 -4.36 -2.86 1.34
N SER A 51 -4.25 -3.92 2.15
CA SER A 51 -3.50 -3.94 3.41
C SER A 51 -2.01 -3.61 3.20
N ARG A 52 -1.38 -4.18 2.17
CA ARG A 52 0.01 -3.87 1.79
C ARG A 52 0.19 -2.39 1.46
N ILE A 53 -0.74 -1.82 0.70
CA ILE A 53 -0.67 -0.41 0.29
C ILE A 53 -0.82 0.50 1.51
N LEU A 54 -1.81 0.27 2.38
CA LEU A 54 -2.03 1.10 3.57
C LEU A 54 -0.95 0.88 4.64
N GLY A 55 -0.42 -0.34 4.78
CA GLY A 55 0.73 -0.61 5.63
C GLY A 55 2.00 0.13 5.18
N LYS A 56 2.22 0.21 3.84
CA LYS A 56 3.30 1.04 3.28
C LYS A 56 3.10 2.53 3.57
N ALA A 57 1.87 3.01 3.58
CA ALA A 57 1.59 4.40 3.95
C ALA A 57 2.01 4.71 5.40
N VAL A 58 1.81 3.76 6.32
CA VAL A 58 2.30 3.89 7.70
C VAL A 58 3.83 3.95 7.71
N ASP A 59 4.52 3.03 7.02
CA ASP A 59 5.99 3.04 6.93
C ASP A 59 6.52 4.35 6.36
N GLU A 60 5.89 4.89 5.32
CA GLU A 60 6.27 6.15 4.69
C GLU A 60 6.08 7.33 5.65
N GLY A 61 4.99 7.32 6.43
CA GLY A 61 4.73 8.36 7.44
C GLY A 61 5.77 8.38 8.55
N PHE A 62 6.23 7.22 9.01
CA PHE A 62 7.29 7.13 10.02
C PHE A 62 8.69 7.44 9.45
N GLY A 63 8.94 7.12 8.18
CA GLY A 63 10.25 7.33 7.55
C GLY A 63 11.38 6.65 8.31
N ASN A 64 12.42 7.43 8.66
CA ASN A 64 13.57 6.99 9.47
C ASN A 64 13.46 7.45 10.93
N SER A 65 12.23 7.55 11.47
CA SER A 65 12.04 7.94 12.88
C SER A 65 12.57 6.86 13.83
N ASP A 66 12.97 7.28 15.03
CA ASP A 66 13.45 6.44 16.13
C ASP A 66 12.30 5.90 17.02
N ILE A 67 11.12 5.77 16.45
CA ILE A 67 9.92 5.29 17.14
C ILE A 67 9.97 3.77 17.27
N GLU A 68 9.45 3.25 18.37
CA GLU A 68 9.45 1.82 18.67
C GLU A 68 8.67 1.00 17.62
N ASP A 69 9.26 -0.10 17.16
CA ASP A 69 8.66 -1.01 16.20
C ASP A 69 7.28 -1.53 16.61
N GLU A 70 7.03 -1.66 17.94
CA GLU A 70 5.73 -2.11 18.45
C GLU A 70 4.62 -1.12 18.12
N PHE A 71 4.87 0.17 18.30
CA PHE A 71 3.88 1.20 17.96
C PHE A 71 3.60 1.24 16.45
N ILE A 72 4.64 1.11 15.62
CA ILE A 72 4.46 1.00 14.16
C ILE A 72 3.64 -0.23 13.80
N ARG A 73 3.89 -1.38 14.44
CA ARG A 73 3.09 -2.60 14.25
C ARG A 73 1.63 -2.41 14.64
N GLN A 74 1.36 -1.72 15.75
CA GLN A 74 0.00 -1.42 16.20
C GLN A 74 -0.76 -0.59 15.15
N LEU A 75 -0.15 0.47 14.63
CA LEU A 75 -0.77 1.31 13.59
C LEU A 75 -1.00 0.53 12.28
N LYS A 76 -0.04 -0.31 11.86
CA LYS A 76 -0.24 -1.20 10.71
C LYS A 76 -1.38 -2.19 10.94
N SER A 77 -1.45 -2.79 12.11
CA SER A 77 -2.53 -3.70 12.49
C SER A 77 -3.90 -3.01 12.45
N SER A 78 -3.96 -1.70 12.79
CA SER A 78 -5.19 -0.92 12.64
C SER A 78 -5.59 -0.75 11.16
N THR A 79 -4.61 -0.55 10.25
CA THR A 79 -4.90 -0.45 8.81
C THR A 79 -5.33 -1.78 8.18
N GLU A 80 -4.94 -2.93 8.75
CA GLU A 80 -5.43 -4.25 8.33
C GLU A 80 -6.92 -4.40 8.60
N VAL A 81 -7.40 -3.96 9.78
CA VAL A 81 -8.83 -3.97 10.12
C VAL A 81 -9.62 -3.10 9.16
N PHE A 82 -9.16 -1.88 8.92
CA PHE A 82 -9.77 -0.99 7.93
C PHE A 82 -9.78 -1.63 6.53
N SER A 83 -8.69 -2.25 6.10
CA SER A 83 -8.55 -2.92 4.81
C SER A 83 -9.54 -4.08 4.66
N ALA A 84 -9.80 -4.83 5.74
CA ALA A 84 -10.77 -5.93 5.73
C ALA A 84 -12.19 -5.41 5.47
N PHE A 85 -12.62 -4.36 6.16
CA PHE A 85 -13.95 -3.77 5.95
C PHE A 85 -14.05 -3.04 4.61
N LYS A 86 -13.01 -2.34 4.17
CA LYS A 86 -12.94 -1.75 2.82
C LYS A 86 -13.11 -2.82 1.73
N THR A 87 -12.36 -3.91 1.83
CA THR A 87 -12.40 -5.02 0.86
C THR A 87 -13.77 -5.71 0.87
N HIS A 88 -14.36 -5.91 2.05
CA HIS A 88 -15.72 -6.43 2.16
C HIS A 88 -16.73 -5.50 1.46
N ARG A 89 -16.65 -4.19 1.71
CA ARG A 89 -17.52 -3.20 1.05
C ARG A 89 -17.34 -3.23 -0.46
N MET A 90 -16.11 -3.23 -0.95
CA MET A 90 -15.81 -3.32 -2.38
C MET A 90 -16.37 -4.60 -3.00
N GLY A 91 -16.20 -5.74 -2.32
CA GLY A 91 -16.76 -7.03 -2.76
C GLY A 91 -18.28 -7.00 -2.89
N ARG A 92 -18.97 -6.39 -1.93
CA ARG A 92 -20.44 -6.21 -1.98
C ARG A 92 -20.89 -5.28 -3.11
N ASP A 93 -20.23 -4.15 -3.28
CA ASP A 93 -20.57 -3.17 -4.31
C ASP A 93 -20.39 -3.79 -5.71
N MET A 94 -19.33 -4.57 -5.92
CA MET A 94 -19.11 -5.34 -7.14
C MET A 94 -20.14 -6.47 -7.32
N ALA A 95 -20.49 -7.20 -6.26
CA ALA A 95 -21.46 -8.30 -6.32
C ALA A 95 -22.87 -7.84 -6.69
N ALA A 96 -23.23 -6.60 -6.33
CA ALA A 96 -24.51 -6.00 -6.72
C ALA A 96 -24.70 -5.89 -8.25
N LYS A 97 -23.62 -6.02 -9.04
CA LYS A 97 -23.65 -5.96 -10.52
C LYS A 97 -23.68 -7.34 -11.18
N LEU A 98 -23.69 -8.44 -10.43
CA LEU A 98 -23.69 -9.80 -10.98
C LEU A 98 -24.95 -10.14 -11.77
N LEU A 99 -26.11 -9.63 -11.34
CA LEU A 99 -27.39 -9.93 -11.96
C LEU A 99 -27.86 -8.77 -12.84
N ASP A 100 -28.61 -9.11 -13.88
CA ASP A 100 -29.35 -8.16 -14.70
C ASP A 100 -30.69 -7.76 -14.03
N ASP A 101 -31.45 -6.90 -14.70
CA ASP A 101 -32.75 -6.41 -14.19
C ASP A 101 -33.83 -7.52 -14.09
N LYS A 102 -33.60 -8.67 -14.73
CA LYS A 102 -34.44 -9.86 -14.65
C LYS A 102 -33.97 -10.86 -13.60
N GLY A 103 -32.92 -10.53 -12.83
CA GLY A 103 -32.33 -11.42 -11.84
C GLY A 103 -31.47 -12.56 -12.43
N GLN A 104 -31.13 -12.50 -13.72
CA GLN A 104 -30.28 -13.50 -14.36
C GLN A 104 -28.80 -13.11 -14.26
N LEU A 105 -27.91 -14.11 -14.17
CA LEU A 105 -26.48 -13.88 -14.14
C LEU A 105 -26.01 -13.29 -15.48
N LYS A 106 -25.42 -12.09 -15.42
CA LYS A 106 -24.81 -11.45 -16.61
C LYS A 106 -23.67 -12.28 -17.19
N SER A 107 -23.36 -12.11 -18.47
CA SER A 107 -22.11 -12.63 -19.02
C SER A 107 -20.92 -12.04 -18.28
N TYR A 108 -19.79 -12.77 -18.18
CA TYR A 108 -18.59 -12.27 -17.51
C TYR A 108 -18.08 -10.96 -18.14
N ARG A 109 -18.22 -10.81 -19.46
CA ARG A 109 -17.85 -9.59 -20.17
C ARG A 109 -18.68 -8.39 -19.72
N GLN A 110 -20.00 -8.53 -19.66
CA GLN A 110 -20.90 -7.48 -19.20
C GLN A 110 -20.66 -7.15 -17.73
N PHE A 111 -20.61 -8.17 -16.87
CA PHE A 111 -20.29 -8.00 -15.45
C PHE A 111 -18.98 -7.20 -15.27
N LYS A 112 -17.90 -7.56 -15.98
CA LYS A 112 -16.62 -6.87 -15.90
C LYS A 112 -16.74 -5.40 -16.33
N GLN A 113 -17.47 -5.10 -17.38
CA GLN A 113 -17.70 -3.72 -17.84
C GLN A 113 -18.45 -2.89 -16.80
N ASP A 114 -19.49 -3.44 -16.17
CA ASP A 114 -20.31 -2.76 -15.20
C ASP A 114 -19.59 -2.51 -13.86
N VAL A 115 -18.61 -3.36 -13.55
CA VAL A 115 -17.88 -3.32 -12.25
C VAL A 115 -16.61 -2.46 -12.33
N LEU A 116 -15.97 -2.33 -13.50
CA LEU A 116 -14.72 -1.59 -13.60
C LEU A 116 -14.80 -0.15 -13.07
N PRO A 117 -15.87 0.65 -13.33
CA PRO A 117 -15.99 1.99 -12.76
C PRO A 117 -16.05 1.98 -11.22
N ILE A 118 -16.76 0.99 -10.64
CA ILE A 118 -16.87 0.82 -9.18
C ILE A 118 -15.50 0.47 -8.60
N ALA A 119 -14.81 -0.48 -9.21
CA ALA A 119 -13.48 -0.91 -8.78
C ALA A 119 -12.46 0.24 -8.86
N SER A 120 -12.49 1.02 -9.95
CA SER A 120 -11.63 2.19 -10.12
C SER A 120 -11.88 3.24 -9.02
N HIS A 121 -13.12 3.50 -8.67
CA HIS A 121 -13.45 4.40 -7.56
C HIS A 121 -12.82 3.96 -6.24
N HIS A 122 -12.93 2.66 -5.91
CA HIS A 122 -12.35 2.12 -4.69
C HIS A 122 -10.82 2.12 -4.68
N ILE A 123 -10.18 1.90 -5.84
CA ILE A 123 -8.72 1.69 -5.96
C ILE A 123 -8.00 3.00 -6.28
N ASP A 124 -8.48 3.74 -7.28
CA ASP A 124 -7.76 4.91 -7.79
C ASP A 124 -8.08 6.17 -6.97
N ASN A 125 -9.36 6.42 -6.66
CA ASN A 125 -9.77 7.66 -6.00
C ASN A 125 -9.73 7.53 -4.47
N TRP A 126 -10.49 6.59 -3.92
CA TRP A 126 -10.64 6.48 -2.46
C TRP A 126 -9.37 5.95 -1.81
N LEU A 127 -8.74 4.90 -2.36
CA LEU A 127 -7.51 4.36 -1.79
C LEU A 127 -6.37 5.38 -1.82
N LYS A 128 -6.31 6.26 -2.83
CA LYS A 128 -5.32 7.35 -2.87
C LYS A 128 -5.53 8.34 -1.73
N THR A 129 -6.77 8.75 -1.49
CA THR A 129 -7.11 9.64 -0.38
C THR A 129 -6.80 9.00 0.98
N GLU A 130 -7.15 7.72 1.14
CA GLU A 130 -6.87 6.93 2.34
C GLU A 130 -5.37 6.77 2.56
N TYR A 131 -4.60 6.48 1.51
CA TYR A 131 -3.15 6.39 1.56
C TYR A 131 -2.52 7.71 2.03
N ASN A 132 -2.83 8.82 1.37
CA ASN A 132 -2.26 10.13 1.71
C ASN A 132 -2.62 10.54 3.15
N THR A 133 -3.85 10.24 3.57
CA THR A 133 -4.28 10.50 4.95
C THR A 133 -3.56 9.60 5.95
N ALA A 134 -3.35 8.32 5.62
CA ALA A 134 -2.61 7.40 6.46
C ALA A 134 -1.14 7.82 6.63
N VAL A 135 -0.44 8.22 5.55
CA VAL A 135 0.91 8.79 5.61
C VAL A 135 0.94 9.97 6.58
N ARG A 136 0.00 10.92 6.41
CA ARG A 136 -0.02 12.14 7.26
C ARG A 136 -0.29 11.83 8.72
N ARG A 137 -1.28 10.97 9.01
CA ARG A 137 -1.62 10.59 10.38
C ARG A 137 -0.51 9.79 11.06
N ALA A 138 0.17 8.91 10.33
CA ALA A 138 1.34 8.18 10.83
C ALA A 138 2.51 9.12 11.14
N HIS A 139 2.80 10.07 10.24
CA HIS A 139 3.83 11.08 10.46
C HIS A 139 3.55 11.94 11.70
N LEU A 140 2.32 12.43 11.82
CA LEU A 140 1.92 13.25 12.97
C LEU A 140 1.95 12.45 14.29
N ALA A 141 1.63 11.16 14.26
CA ALA A 141 1.75 10.29 15.43
C ALA A 141 3.22 10.11 15.84
N ALA A 142 4.12 9.94 14.88
CA ALA A 142 5.56 9.87 15.13
C ALA A 142 6.09 11.20 15.72
N ASP A 143 5.65 12.34 15.17
CA ASP A 143 6.02 13.65 15.68
C ASP A 143 5.53 13.85 17.11
N PHE A 144 4.26 13.49 17.41
CA PHE A 144 3.68 13.62 18.73
C PHE A 144 4.45 12.79 19.77
N GLU A 145 4.77 11.53 19.47
CA GLU A 145 5.56 10.67 20.34
C GLU A 145 6.97 11.23 20.57
N ARG A 146 7.61 11.76 19.54
CA ARG A 146 8.93 12.40 19.64
C ARG A 146 8.87 13.67 20.51
N TYR A 147 7.86 14.52 20.32
CA TYR A 147 7.71 15.75 21.09
C TYR A 147 7.40 15.46 22.55
N LYS A 148 6.60 14.43 22.84
CA LYS A 148 6.29 14.00 24.19
C LYS A 148 7.54 13.57 24.98
N ARG A 149 8.54 12.97 24.31
CA ARG A 149 9.82 12.61 24.96
C ARG A 149 10.66 13.83 25.37
N ASN A 150 10.43 14.97 24.74
CA ASN A 150 11.16 16.22 24.99
C ASN A 150 10.29 17.30 25.69
N ALA A 151 9.19 16.89 26.30
CA ALA A 151 8.23 17.80 26.92
C ALA A 151 8.77 18.55 28.14
N ASP A 152 9.87 18.09 28.74
CA ASP A 152 10.61 18.78 29.79
C ASP A 152 11.29 20.08 29.29
N ILE A 153 11.61 20.16 27.99
CA ILE A 153 12.24 21.33 27.37
C ILE A 153 11.22 22.14 26.59
N LEU A 154 10.34 21.47 25.82
CA LEU A 154 9.31 22.07 24.97
C LEU A 154 7.93 21.51 25.37
N PRO A 155 7.32 22.07 26.45
CA PRO A 155 6.14 21.46 27.07
C PRO A 155 4.84 21.66 26.30
N ASN A 156 4.85 22.49 25.26
CA ASN A 156 3.67 22.88 24.53
C ASN A 156 3.76 22.49 23.07
N LEU A 157 2.60 22.38 22.42
CA LEU A 157 2.48 22.17 20.99
C LEU A 157 1.70 23.33 20.35
N ARG A 158 2.21 23.81 19.23
CA ARG A 158 1.55 24.76 18.35
C ARG A 158 0.84 24.01 17.22
N TRP A 159 -0.38 24.40 16.91
CA TRP A 159 -1.07 23.94 15.72
C TRP A 159 -0.55 24.68 14.49
N GLU A 160 0.11 23.95 13.59
CA GLU A 160 0.67 24.51 12.37
C GLU A 160 -0.40 24.66 11.27
N PRO A 161 -0.48 25.83 10.62
CA PRO A 161 -1.38 26.09 9.50
C PRO A 161 -1.21 25.08 8.38
N SER A 162 -2.30 24.81 7.66
CA SER A 162 -2.27 23.95 6.49
C SER A 162 -1.39 24.53 5.38
N THR A 163 -0.54 23.70 4.80
CA THR A 163 0.26 23.99 3.59
C THR A 163 -0.55 23.88 2.29
N SER A 164 -1.83 23.53 2.38
CA SER A 164 -2.75 23.46 1.23
C SER A 164 -3.08 24.84 0.68
N VAL A 165 -3.20 24.96 -0.65
CA VAL A 165 -3.72 26.17 -1.30
C VAL A 165 -5.15 26.44 -0.84
N ASN A 166 -5.97 25.38 -0.74
CA ASN A 166 -7.34 25.45 -0.25
C ASN A 166 -7.38 25.05 1.23
N LYS A 167 -7.30 26.03 2.11
CA LYS A 167 -7.36 25.80 3.56
C LYS A 167 -8.73 25.33 4.00
N ARG A 168 -8.78 24.46 5.00
CA ARG A 168 -10.03 23.98 5.59
C ARG A 168 -10.53 24.98 6.62
N GLU A 169 -11.72 25.54 6.38
CA GLU A 169 -12.36 26.51 7.29
C GLU A 169 -12.48 25.98 8.72
N LEU A 170 -12.78 24.69 8.86
CA LEU A 170 -12.92 24.03 10.17
C LEU A 170 -11.63 24.03 11.00
N HIS A 171 -10.45 24.10 10.37
CA HIS A 171 -9.18 24.09 11.09
C HIS A 171 -8.54 25.48 11.25
N ILE A 172 -9.05 26.51 10.54
CA ILE A 172 -8.52 27.88 10.65
C ILE A 172 -8.53 28.41 12.07
N PRO A 173 -9.57 28.16 12.90
CA PRO A 173 -9.60 28.64 14.29
C PRO A 173 -8.45 28.12 15.16
N PHE A 174 -7.84 26.99 14.80
CA PHE A 174 -6.74 26.39 15.57
C PHE A 174 -5.35 26.91 15.17
N TYR A 175 -5.22 27.61 14.03
CA TYR A 175 -3.92 28.02 13.50
C TYR A 175 -3.14 28.88 14.47
N ASP A 176 -1.84 28.57 14.61
CA ASP A 176 -0.85 29.28 15.43
C ASP A 176 -1.16 29.28 16.94
N ARG A 177 -2.21 28.58 17.38
CA ARG A 177 -2.54 28.45 18.81
C ARG A 177 -1.69 27.37 19.48
N VAL A 178 -1.47 27.58 20.78
CA VAL A 178 -0.60 26.76 21.62
C VAL A 178 -1.40 26.14 22.75
N TRP A 179 -1.26 24.82 22.93
CA TRP A 179 -1.76 24.03 24.06
C TRP A 179 -0.64 23.26 24.71
N ALA A 180 -0.78 22.90 25.97
CA ALA A 180 0.13 21.95 26.61
C ALA A 180 0.11 20.60 25.84
N ILE A 181 1.23 19.90 25.79
CA ILE A 181 1.32 18.63 25.05
C ILE A 181 0.42 17.53 25.62
N ASP A 182 0.15 17.60 26.94
CA ASP A 182 -0.73 16.69 27.67
C ASP A 182 -2.18 17.18 27.76
N ASP A 183 -2.53 18.31 27.10
CA ASP A 183 -3.89 18.83 27.07
C ASP A 183 -4.85 17.83 26.42
N PRO A 184 -6.01 17.53 27.04
CA PRO A 184 -7.04 16.66 26.46
C PRO A 184 -7.52 17.09 25.07
N PHE A 185 -7.34 18.35 24.70
CA PHE A 185 -7.61 18.87 23.35
C PHE A 185 -7.01 17.98 22.27
N TRP A 186 -5.76 17.50 22.44
CA TRP A 186 -5.07 16.69 21.44
C TRP A 186 -5.63 15.27 21.28
N ALA A 187 -6.44 14.78 22.20
CA ALA A 187 -7.11 13.50 22.05
C ALA A 187 -8.24 13.56 21.00
N ASP A 188 -8.99 14.67 20.98
CA ASP A 188 -10.18 14.84 20.15
C ASP A 188 -9.91 15.70 18.91
N ASN A 189 -9.06 16.71 19.04
CA ASN A 189 -8.73 17.65 17.97
C ASN A 189 -7.28 17.50 17.53
N PHE A 190 -7.03 16.58 16.64
CA PHE A 190 -5.67 16.31 16.14
C PHE A 190 -5.57 16.63 14.64
N PRO A 191 -4.46 17.25 14.16
CA PRO A 191 -4.25 17.43 12.74
C PRO A 191 -4.35 16.10 12.00
N GLY A 192 -4.96 16.08 10.80
CA GLY A 192 -5.30 14.85 10.11
C GLY A 192 -6.68 14.29 10.42
N SER A 193 -7.51 14.99 11.23
CA SER A 193 -8.92 14.67 11.49
C SER A 193 -9.86 14.94 10.31
N LEU A 194 -9.38 15.54 9.23
CA LEU A 194 -10.07 15.72 7.96
C LEU A 194 -9.32 15.02 6.84
N TRP A 195 -10.03 14.41 5.89
CA TRP A 195 -9.41 13.73 4.74
C TRP A 195 -8.52 14.68 3.94
N ASN A 196 -7.28 14.25 3.65
CA ASN A 196 -6.22 15.05 3.02
C ASN A 196 -5.87 16.35 3.77
N CYS A 197 -6.01 16.40 5.09
CA CYS A 197 -5.55 17.51 5.89
C CYS A 197 -4.02 17.67 5.81
N LYS A 198 -3.55 18.93 5.67
CA LYS A 198 -2.13 19.28 5.61
C LYS A 198 -1.70 20.18 6.77
N CYS A 199 -2.50 20.25 7.84
CA CYS A 199 -2.09 20.89 9.09
C CYS A 199 -1.02 20.08 9.80
N GLY A 200 -0.24 20.73 10.67
CA GLY A 200 0.82 20.12 11.46
C GLY A 200 0.73 20.43 12.94
N ILE A 201 1.74 19.97 13.65
CA ILE A 201 2.08 20.36 15.01
C ILE A 201 3.58 20.64 15.08
N SER A 202 3.97 21.59 15.93
CA SER A 202 5.38 21.81 16.28
C SER A 202 5.54 21.99 17.80
N PRO A 203 6.64 21.51 18.40
CA PRO A 203 6.89 21.70 19.81
C PRO A 203 7.37 23.13 20.06
N THR A 204 6.99 23.70 21.21
CA THR A 204 7.34 25.09 21.57
C THR A 204 7.38 25.27 23.07
N ASP A 205 8.16 26.26 23.53
CA ASP A 205 8.15 26.81 24.87
C ASP A 205 7.32 28.11 24.98
N ASP A 206 6.68 28.53 23.87
CA ASP A 206 5.80 29.68 23.89
C ASP A 206 4.66 29.51 24.90
N PRO A 207 4.16 30.63 25.48
CA PRO A 207 3.07 30.58 26.44
C PRO A 207 1.80 30.03 25.80
N LEU A 208 0.98 29.39 26.63
CA LEU A 208 -0.34 28.89 26.22
C LEU A 208 -1.20 30.03 25.70
N THR A 209 -1.89 29.79 24.59
CA THR A 209 -2.88 30.72 24.05
C THR A 209 -4.15 30.68 24.92
N ASP A 210 -4.86 31.80 25.06
CA ASP A 210 -6.23 31.77 25.55
C ASP A 210 -7.13 31.09 24.51
N ASN A 211 -7.56 29.87 24.80
CA ASN A 211 -8.33 29.00 23.92
C ASN A 211 -9.81 28.91 24.35
N SER A 212 -10.29 29.82 25.19
CA SER A 212 -11.67 29.81 25.71
C SER A 212 -12.74 29.90 24.63
N ASP A 213 -12.46 30.57 23.52
CA ASP A 213 -13.32 30.67 22.34
C ASP A 213 -13.41 29.36 21.52
N ILE A 214 -12.38 28.52 21.61
CA ILE A 214 -12.33 27.24 20.90
C ILE A 214 -13.25 26.19 21.53
N ILE A 215 -13.44 26.22 22.85
CA ILE A 215 -14.31 25.28 23.59
C ILE A 215 -15.74 25.27 23.07
N THR A 216 -16.19 26.37 22.48
CA THR A 216 -17.55 26.52 21.92
C THR A 216 -17.67 26.05 20.46
N LEU A 217 -16.57 25.72 19.79
CA LEU A 217 -16.58 25.31 18.40
C LEU A 217 -16.87 23.79 18.27
N ASP A 218 -17.97 23.45 17.62
CA ASP A 218 -18.33 22.07 17.30
C ASP A 218 -17.57 21.60 16.05
N VAL A 219 -16.23 21.49 16.14
CA VAL A 219 -15.39 20.98 15.05
C VAL A 219 -15.34 19.47 15.17
N LYS A 220 -16.12 18.79 14.32
CA LYS A 220 -16.15 17.33 14.27
C LYS A 220 -15.16 16.77 13.26
N PRO A 221 -14.40 15.75 13.62
CA PRO A 221 -13.58 15.02 12.68
C PRO A 221 -14.44 14.39 11.56
N HIS A 222 -13.86 14.19 10.39
CA HIS A 222 -14.50 13.37 9.37
C HIS A 222 -14.60 11.92 9.87
N LYS A 223 -15.73 11.25 9.54
CA LYS A 223 -15.95 9.85 9.89
C LYS A 223 -14.76 8.97 9.53
N GLY A 224 -14.28 8.22 10.51
CA GLY A 224 -13.11 7.37 10.40
C GLY A 224 -11.77 8.04 10.73
N LEU A 225 -11.78 9.33 11.13
CA LEU A 225 -10.57 10.08 11.47
C LEU A 225 -10.61 10.64 12.90
N ASP A 226 -11.48 10.08 13.73
CA ASP A 226 -11.60 10.44 15.14
C ASP A 226 -10.31 10.10 15.89
N GLY A 227 -10.00 10.89 16.89
CA GLY A 227 -8.91 10.69 17.82
C GLY A 227 -7.51 10.88 17.24
N ASN A 228 -6.57 10.99 18.14
CA ASN A 228 -5.14 11.07 17.86
C ASN A 228 -4.55 9.66 17.70
N PRO A 229 -3.94 9.32 16.54
CA PRO A 229 -3.33 8.00 16.34
C PRO A 229 -2.25 7.63 17.34
N ALA A 230 -1.53 8.62 17.90
CA ALA A 230 -0.54 8.38 18.95
C ALA A 230 -1.17 7.90 20.27
N VAL A 231 -2.42 8.31 20.54
CA VAL A 231 -3.15 7.91 21.73
C VAL A 231 -3.99 6.66 21.50
N THR A 232 -4.67 6.59 20.36
CA THR A 232 -5.60 5.49 20.06
C THR A 232 -4.92 4.26 19.46
N GLY A 233 -3.74 4.39 18.88
CA GLY A 233 -3.08 3.33 18.11
C GLY A 233 -3.81 3.03 16.78
N GLN A 234 -4.62 3.96 16.29
CA GLN A 234 -5.46 3.75 15.11
C GLN A 234 -5.26 4.83 14.05
N ILE A 235 -4.89 4.42 12.84
CA ILE A 235 -4.83 5.32 11.68
C ILE A 235 -6.25 5.73 11.27
N PHE A 236 -7.20 4.80 11.25
CA PHE A 236 -8.60 5.02 10.96
C PHE A 236 -9.47 4.47 12.09
N SER A 237 -10.43 5.23 12.54
CA SER A 237 -11.33 4.82 13.62
C SER A 237 -12.47 3.92 13.11
N ASP A 238 -13.11 3.22 14.05
CA ASP A 238 -14.26 2.35 13.76
C ASP A 238 -15.50 3.11 13.27
N ASP A 239 -15.54 4.44 13.36
CA ASP A 239 -16.66 5.26 12.88
C ASP A 239 -16.68 5.43 11.35
N HIS A 240 -15.66 4.95 10.66
CA HIS A 240 -15.63 4.98 9.20
C HIS A 240 -16.79 4.17 8.59
N PRO A 241 -17.44 4.66 7.50
CA PRO A 241 -18.60 3.99 6.87
C PRO A 241 -18.34 2.59 6.27
N TYR A 242 -17.09 2.13 6.20
CA TYR A 242 -16.81 0.74 5.87
C TYR A 242 -17.12 -0.21 7.03
N HIS A 243 -16.95 0.26 8.27
CA HIS A 243 -17.22 -0.50 9.47
C HIS A 243 -18.74 -0.68 9.70
N PRO A 244 -19.17 -1.73 10.36
CA PRO A 244 -20.57 -1.92 10.70
C PRO A 244 -21.02 -0.84 11.70
N THR A 245 -22.30 -0.51 11.69
CA THR A 245 -22.87 0.42 12.66
C THR A 245 -22.79 -0.12 14.08
N ASP A 246 -22.98 -1.42 14.23
CA ASP A 246 -22.86 -2.16 15.50
C ASP A 246 -22.47 -3.63 15.25
N CYS A 247 -22.15 -4.37 16.33
CA CYS A 247 -21.74 -5.78 16.25
C CYS A 247 -22.81 -6.72 15.67
N ARG A 248 -24.10 -6.34 15.70
CA ARG A 248 -25.21 -7.15 15.12
C ARG A 248 -25.18 -7.12 13.60
N HIS A 249 -24.67 -6.04 13.03
CA HIS A 249 -24.54 -5.82 11.59
C HIS A 249 -23.14 -6.18 11.06
N CYS A 250 -22.28 -6.72 11.93
CA CYS A 250 -20.93 -7.12 11.52
C CYS A 250 -20.99 -8.26 10.48
N PRO A 251 -20.35 -8.10 9.30
CA PRO A 251 -20.34 -9.15 8.28
C PRO A 251 -19.53 -10.38 8.70
N PHE A 252 -18.57 -10.24 9.61
CA PHE A 252 -17.60 -11.27 10.00
C PHE A 252 -18.04 -12.13 11.17
N GLY A 253 -19.23 -11.95 11.68
CA GLY A 253 -19.75 -12.84 12.70
C GLY A 253 -20.93 -12.25 13.48
N LYS A 254 -22.03 -12.96 13.49
CA LYS A 254 -23.18 -12.59 14.32
C LYS A 254 -22.87 -12.86 15.79
N VAL A 255 -22.98 -11.83 16.61
CA VAL A 255 -23.04 -12.00 18.07
C VAL A 255 -24.48 -12.40 18.40
N LYS A 256 -24.65 -13.48 19.18
CA LYS A 256 -26.00 -13.86 19.66
C LYS A 256 -26.56 -12.71 20.50
N PRO A 257 -27.86 -12.33 20.34
CA PRO A 257 -28.44 -11.18 21.05
C PRO A 257 -28.28 -11.21 22.59
N LEU A 258 -28.23 -12.40 23.19
CA LEU A 258 -28.02 -12.58 24.63
C LEU A 258 -26.58 -12.25 25.13
N GLN A 259 -25.62 -12.09 24.25
CA GLN A 259 -24.22 -11.78 24.63
C GLN A 259 -23.85 -10.30 24.45
N ILE A 260 -24.81 -9.47 24.02
CA ILE A 260 -24.61 -8.03 23.85
C ILE A 260 -25.00 -7.34 25.18
N THR A 261 -24.20 -7.54 26.20
CA THR A 261 -24.21 -6.65 27.36
C THR A 261 -23.29 -5.47 27.06
N ASN A 262 -23.86 -4.29 26.77
CA ASN A 262 -23.20 -2.97 26.77
C ASN A 262 -21.74 -2.88 26.23
N SER A 263 -21.30 -3.78 25.34
CA SER A 263 -19.97 -3.66 24.77
C SER A 263 -19.99 -2.59 23.68
N THR A 264 -19.24 -1.52 23.90
CA THR A 264 -18.88 -0.56 22.87
C THR A 264 -18.28 -1.29 21.66
N LYS A 265 -18.65 -0.89 20.47
CA LYS A 265 -18.07 -1.42 19.23
C LYS A 265 -16.56 -1.20 19.26
N ASP A 266 -15.79 -2.26 19.14
CA ASP A 266 -14.33 -2.25 19.04
C ASP A 266 -13.91 -3.28 17.99
N CYS A 267 -13.83 -2.84 16.74
CA CYS A 267 -13.48 -3.70 15.61
C CYS A 267 -11.99 -4.04 15.61
N HIS A 268 -11.15 -3.14 16.12
CA HIS A 268 -9.69 -3.30 16.14
C HIS A 268 -9.24 -4.43 17.05
N ASN A 269 -9.89 -4.62 18.19
CA ASN A 269 -9.61 -5.70 19.15
C ASN A 269 -10.56 -6.90 19.00
N CYS A 270 -11.47 -6.88 18.01
CA CYS A 270 -12.43 -7.96 17.82
C CYS A 270 -11.77 -9.25 17.31
N GLY A 271 -11.79 -10.32 18.12
CA GLY A 271 -11.21 -11.62 17.75
C GLY A 271 -11.81 -12.24 16.48
N LYS A 272 -13.08 -11.93 16.14
CA LYS A 272 -13.70 -12.41 14.91
C LYS A 272 -13.16 -11.70 13.68
N VAL A 273 -12.94 -10.39 13.77
CA VAL A 273 -12.30 -9.60 12.70
C VAL A 273 -10.87 -10.08 12.49
N ARG A 274 -10.12 -10.27 13.58
CA ARG A 274 -8.74 -10.78 13.52
C ARG A 274 -8.65 -12.18 12.91
N ALA A 275 -9.58 -13.07 13.22
CA ALA A 275 -9.63 -14.42 12.62
C ALA A 275 -9.87 -14.36 11.10
N VAL A 276 -10.75 -13.46 10.62
CA VAL A 276 -10.97 -13.27 9.16
C VAL A 276 -9.74 -12.71 8.48
N ILE A 277 -9.03 -11.76 9.11
CA ILE A 277 -7.78 -11.20 8.62
C ILE A 277 -6.74 -12.30 8.48
N GLN A 278 -6.50 -13.07 9.54
CA GLN A 278 -5.52 -14.16 9.54
C GLN A 278 -5.81 -15.21 8.45
N ASP A 279 -7.07 -15.66 8.34
CA ASP A 279 -7.49 -16.60 7.29
C ASP A 279 -7.27 -16.03 5.89
N ALA A 280 -7.59 -14.72 5.68
CA ALA A 280 -7.39 -14.07 4.42
C ALA A 280 -5.89 -13.94 4.06
N GLU A 281 -5.02 -13.65 5.02
CA GLU A 281 -3.57 -13.58 4.81
C GLU A 281 -2.98 -14.92 4.41
N GLU A 282 -3.34 -16.00 5.11
CA GLU A 282 -2.89 -17.36 4.79
C GLU A 282 -3.34 -17.76 3.39
N LYS A 283 -4.61 -17.55 3.07
CA LYS A 283 -5.17 -17.81 1.73
C LYS A 283 -4.52 -16.94 0.65
N ALA A 284 -4.25 -15.66 0.93
CA ALA A 284 -3.58 -14.75 0.00
C ALA A 284 -2.15 -15.23 -0.29
N LYS A 285 -1.40 -15.63 0.74
CA LYS A 285 -0.05 -16.17 0.60
C LYS A 285 -0.02 -17.40 -0.31
N GLN A 286 -0.97 -18.33 -0.13
CA GLN A 286 -1.07 -19.50 -0.99
C GLN A 286 -1.48 -19.14 -2.41
N ARG A 287 -2.54 -18.34 -2.58
CA ARG A 287 -3.02 -17.90 -3.91
C ARG A 287 -1.98 -17.08 -4.69
N ARG A 288 -1.18 -16.24 -4.00
CA ARG A 288 -0.06 -15.54 -4.64
C ARG A 288 0.97 -16.52 -5.19
N LYS A 289 1.32 -17.58 -4.45
CA LYS A 289 2.23 -18.62 -4.94
C LYS A 289 1.68 -19.31 -6.20
N ASP A 290 0.40 -19.65 -6.19
CA ASP A 290 -0.25 -20.34 -7.30
C ASP A 290 -0.33 -19.43 -8.55
N LEU A 291 -0.71 -18.17 -8.37
CA LEU A 291 -0.70 -17.17 -9.45
C LEU A 291 0.72 -16.97 -10.00
N MET A 292 1.72 -16.86 -9.12
CA MET A 292 3.12 -16.71 -9.51
C MET A 292 3.58 -17.89 -10.37
N LYS A 293 3.24 -19.11 -9.97
CA LYS A 293 3.54 -20.34 -10.73
C LYS A 293 2.84 -20.32 -12.10
N LEU A 294 1.57 -19.97 -12.13
CA LEU A 294 0.80 -19.90 -13.37
C LEU A 294 1.38 -18.85 -14.35
N HIS A 295 1.70 -17.67 -13.84
CA HIS A 295 2.28 -16.60 -14.67
C HIS A 295 3.69 -16.92 -15.12
N TYR A 296 4.49 -17.59 -14.28
CA TYR A 296 5.80 -18.10 -14.70
C TYR A 296 5.69 -19.05 -15.89
N LEU A 297 4.76 -20.02 -15.82
CA LEU A 297 4.56 -20.97 -16.93
C LEU A 297 4.15 -20.24 -18.21
N LYS A 298 3.16 -19.35 -18.15
CA LYS A 298 2.73 -18.53 -19.29
C LYS A 298 3.86 -17.69 -19.89
N LEU A 299 4.67 -17.06 -19.03
CA LEU A 299 5.79 -16.25 -19.50
C LEU A 299 6.88 -17.10 -20.13
N LYS A 300 7.19 -18.25 -19.52
CA LYS A 300 8.15 -19.23 -20.07
C LYS A 300 7.69 -19.71 -21.44
N ASP A 301 6.41 -20.10 -21.58
CA ASP A 301 5.85 -20.56 -22.84
C ASP A 301 5.91 -19.43 -23.90
N LYS A 302 5.57 -18.20 -23.55
CA LYS A 302 5.64 -17.07 -24.46
C LYS A 302 7.06 -16.71 -24.89
N ILE A 303 8.02 -16.76 -24.00
CA ILE A 303 9.43 -16.53 -24.34
C ILE A 303 9.96 -17.67 -25.22
N LYS A 304 9.57 -18.92 -24.93
CA LYS A 304 9.93 -20.06 -25.76
C LYS A 304 9.37 -19.94 -27.18
N GLU A 305 8.13 -19.45 -27.32
CA GLU A 305 7.49 -19.22 -28.60
C GLU A 305 8.15 -18.07 -29.38
N ASP A 306 8.42 -16.93 -28.73
CA ASP A 306 8.92 -15.72 -29.38
C ASP A 306 10.43 -15.76 -29.66
N PHE A 307 11.24 -16.38 -28.81
CA PHE A 307 12.71 -16.29 -28.84
C PHE A 307 13.44 -17.63 -28.70
N GLY A 308 12.80 -18.67 -28.19
CA GLY A 308 13.45 -19.88 -27.69
C GLY A 308 14.03 -19.70 -26.26
N LEU A 309 14.08 -20.80 -25.48
CA LEU A 309 14.80 -20.80 -24.20
C LEU A 309 16.33 -20.90 -24.48
N ASP A 310 17.11 -20.30 -23.60
CA ASP A 310 18.57 -20.12 -23.73
C ASP A 310 19.00 -19.23 -24.91
N SER A 311 18.05 -18.49 -25.51
CA SER A 311 18.33 -17.53 -26.56
C SER A 311 19.05 -16.28 -26.03
N ILE A 312 19.80 -15.63 -26.92
CA ILE A 312 20.45 -14.36 -26.67
C ILE A 312 19.68 -13.25 -27.40
N VAL A 313 19.17 -12.31 -26.63
CA VAL A 313 18.54 -11.08 -27.14
C VAL A 313 19.57 -9.96 -27.07
N ARG A 314 19.72 -9.20 -28.17
CA ARG A 314 20.59 -8.01 -28.17
C ARG A 314 19.86 -6.84 -27.52
N ILE A 315 20.52 -6.18 -26.57
CA ILE A 315 20.01 -5.01 -25.87
C ILE A 315 20.95 -3.81 -26.08
N PRO A 316 20.46 -2.57 -26.02
CA PRO A 316 21.30 -1.38 -26.06
C PRO A 316 22.28 -1.38 -24.90
N ALA A 317 23.57 -1.29 -25.17
CA ALA A 317 24.60 -1.27 -24.13
C ALA A 317 25.68 -0.25 -24.47
N PRO A 318 26.15 0.58 -23.49
CA PRO A 318 27.37 1.36 -23.63
C PRO A 318 28.55 0.41 -23.81
N LYS A 319 29.41 0.69 -24.78
CA LYS A 319 30.52 -0.20 -25.20
C LYS A 319 31.50 -0.58 -24.10
N SER A 320 31.53 0.12 -22.97
CA SER A 320 32.56 -0.04 -21.92
C SER A 320 32.20 -0.94 -20.72
N LEU A 321 30.91 -1.14 -20.45
CA LEU A 321 30.46 -1.77 -19.19
C LEU A 321 29.35 -2.83 -19.36
N CYS A 322 28.82 -2.99 -20.57
CA CYS A 322 27.69 -3.87 -20.84
C CYS A 322 27.98 -4.80 -22.00
N THR A 323 27.55 -6.04 -21.89
CA THR A 323 27.79 -7.03 -22.93
C THR A 323 26.88 -6.84 -24.16
N GLY A 324 25.73 -6.17 -23.97
CA GLY A 324 24.70 -6.06 -24.99
C GLY A 324 24.02 -7.38 -25.35
N LYS A 325 24.23 -8.43 -24.56
CA LYS A 325 23.71 -9.77 -24.78
C LYS A 325 22.90 -10.21 -23.57
N LEU A 326 21.57 -10.18 -23.66
CA LEU A 326 20.68 -10.69 -22.62
C LEU A 326 20.38 -12.17 -22.89
N LYS A 327 20.80 -13.06 -22.01
CA LYS A 327 20.52 -14.50 -22.06
C LYS A 327 19.29 -14.83 -21.21
N LEU A 328 18.34 -15.52 -21.79
CA LEU A 328 17.07 -15.89 -21.17
C LEU A 328 17.09 -17.36 -20.79
N THR A 329 17.49 -17.66 -19.57
CA THR A 329 17.45 -19.03 -19.03
C THR A 329 16.21 -19.26 -18.18
N PRO A 330 15.72 -20.52 -18.04
CA PRO A 330 14.62 -20.83 -17.12
C PRO A 330 14.91 -20.40 -15.69
N GLU A 331 16.16 -20.51 -15.23
CA GLU A 331 16.59 -20.12 -13.89
C GLU A 331 16.55 -18.61 -13.70
N SER A 332 17.06 -17.82 -14.66
CA SER A 332 17.05 -16.36 -14.59
C SER A 332 15.61 -15.80 -14.61
N LEU A 333 14.75 -16.38 -15.45
CA LEU A 333 13.33 -16.03 -15.48
C LEU A 333 12.63 -16.41 -14.17
N LYS A 334 12.92 -17.58 -13.60
CA LYS A 334 12.39 -18.00 -12.31
C LYS A 334 12.88 -17.08 -11.18
N LEU A 335 14.13 -16.65 -11.20
CA LEU A 335 14.68 -15.67 -10.27
C LEU A 335 13.95 -14.35 -10.40
N CYS A 336 13.86 -13.78 -11.57
CA CYS A 336 13.19 -12.51 -11.84
C CYS A 336 11.69 -12.54 -11.50
N LEU A 337 11.05 -13.72 -11.55
CA LEU A 337 9.62 -13.90 -11.30
C LEU A 337 9.28 -14.38 -9.90
N LYS A 338 10.27 -14.84 -9.13
CA LYS A 338 10.10 -15.29 -7.74
C LYS A 338 9.84 -14.13 -6.80
N GLY A 339 8.85 -13.34 -7.07
CA GLY A 339 8.27 -12.33 -6.17
C GLY A 339 9.26 -11.76 -5.19
N TYR A 340 9.97 -10.78 -5.60
CA TYR A 340 10.80 -10.04 -4.71
C TYR A 340 9.95 -9.32 -3.70
N ALA A 341 10.39 -9.31 -2.47
CA ALA A 341 9.80 -8.58 -1.37
C ALA A 341 9.61 -7.08 -1.69
N HIS A 342 10.33 -6.58 -2.69
CA HIS A 342 10.35 -5.16 -3.07
C HIS A 342 9.38 -4.78 -4.19
N THR A 343 8.83 -5.73 -4.95
CA THR A 343 7.83 -5.44 -6.00
C THR A 343 6.93 -6.65 -6.25
N PRO A 344 5.91 -6.84 -5.42
CA PRO A 344 5.00 -7.99 -5.53
C PRO A 344 4.01 -7.89 -6.70
N SER A 345 4.12 -6.87 -7.56
CA SER A 345 3.20 -6.64 -8.67
C SER A 345 3.43 -7.64 -9.80
N LEU A 346 2.35 -8.26 -10.28
CA LEU A 346 2.37 -9.08 -11.50
C LEU A 346 2.69 -8.23 -12.75
N ASP A 347 2.43 -6.92 -12.73
CA ASP A 347 2.78 -6.00 -13.81
C ASP A 347 4.29 -5.95 -14.07
N SER A 348 5.13 -6.09 -13.03
CA SER A 348 6.59 -6.16 -13.17
C SER A 348 7.04 -7.28 -14.13
N LYS A 349 6.35 -8.41 -14.13
CA LYS A 349 6.65 -9.59 -14.95
C LYS A 349 6.31 -9.38 -16.42
N TYR A 350 5.17 -8.76 -16.66
CA TYR A 350 4.77 -8.37 -18.01
C TYR A 350 5.61 -7.20 -18.53
N CYS A 351 6.10 -6.33 -17.65
CA CYS A 351 7.08 -5.30 -18.00
C CYS A 351 8.36 -5.94 -18.55
N LEU A 352 8.92 -6.96 -17.87
CA LEU A 352 10.08 -7.69 -18.36
C LEU A 352 9.84 -8.29 -19.76
N LEU A 353 8.71 -8.99 -19.96
CA LEU A 353 8.37 -9.55 -21.24
C LEU A 353 8.30 -8.49 -22.35
N LYS A 354 7.66 -7.35 -22.04
CA LYS A 354 7.54 -6.23 -23.00
C LYS A 354 8.88 -5.57 -23.29
N ALA A 355 9.75 -5.47 -22.31
CA ALA A 355 11.11 -4.97 -22.49
C ALA A 355 11.93 -5.90 -23.40
N ILE A 356 11.84 -7.22 -23.20
CA ILE A 356 12.51 -8.23 -24.04
C ILE A 356 11.97 -8.22 -25.49
N GLN A 357 10.66 -8.05 -25.65
CA GLN A 357 10.02 -7.92 -26.98
C GLN A 357 10.37 -6.61 -27.69
N ASN A 358 10.79 -5.57 -26.96
CA ASN A 358 11.12 -4.25 -27.48
C ASN A 358 12.48 -3.76 -26.93
N PRO A 359 13.57 -4.49 -27.18
CA PRO A 359 14.84 -4.22 -26.55
C PRO A 359 15.38 -2.81 -26.88
N ASN A 360 15.08 -2.27 -28.05
CA ASN A 360 15.50 -0.93 -28.49
C ASN A 360 14.88 0.20 -27.65
N LYS A 361 13.84 -0.09 -26.83
CA LYS A 361 13.24 0.88 -25.92
C LYS A 361 13.88 0.86 -24.52
N LEU A 362 14.77 -0.10 -24.24
CA LEU A 362 15.57 -0.12 -23.03
C LEU A 362 16.58 1.03 -23.04
N GLN A 363 16.61 1.81 -21.97
CA GLN A 363 17.58 2.87 -21.77
C GLN A 363 18.52 2.44 -20.63
N HIS A 364 19.81 2.25 -20.95
CA HIS A 364 20.79 1.96 -19.92
C HIS A 364 20.88 3.12 -18.93
N ARG A 365 20.83 2.81 -17.64
CA ARG A 365 20.87 3.77 -16.55
C ARG A 365 22.25 3.81 -15.90
N ASP A 366 22.67 2.70 -15.29
CA ASP A 366 23.92 2.58 -14.53
C ASP A 366 24.40 1.13 -14.44
N TYR A 367 25.65 0.98 -14.06
CA TYR A 367 26.27 -0.30 -13.72
C TYR A 367 26.79 -0.24 -12.28
N LYS A 368 26.67 -1.35 -11.56
CA LYS A 368 27.26 -1.54 -10.23
C LYS A 368 28.09 -2.81 -10.21
N ALA A 369 29.32 -2.75 -9.71
CA ALA A 369 30.14 -3.93 -9.50
C ALA A 369 29.55 -4.84 -8.40
N LEU A 370 29.89 -6.12 -8.44
CA LEU A 370 29.46 -7.04 -7.39
C LEU A 370 30.07 -6.61 -6.04
N GLY A 371 29.23 -6.46 -5.04
CA GLY A 371 29.62 -5.99 -3.70
C GLY A 371 29.66 -4.47 -3.51
N GLU A 372 29.50 -3.69 -4.57
CA GLU A 372 29.43 -2.24 -4.47
C GLU A 372 28.26 -1.78 -3.57
N GLY A 373 28.57 -0.95 -2.57
CA GLY A 373 27.60 -0.45 -1.58
C GLY A 373 27.20 -1.49 -0.53
N LYS A 374 27.95 -2.61 -0.40
CA LYS A 374 27.75 -3.62 0.64
C LYS A 374 28.80 -3.53 1.74
N ASP A 375 28.37 -3.77 2.97
CA ASP A 375 29.30 -3.91 4.08
C ASP A 375 29.82 -5.34 4.14
N LEU A 376 31.02 -5.55 3.58
CA LEU A 376 31.67 -6.88 3.56
C LEU A 376 32.21 -7.32 4.93
N SER A 377 32.19 -6.45 5.94
CA SER A 377 32.43 -6.86 7.34
C SER A 377 31.22 -7.58 7.94
N ASN A 378 30.02 -7.33 7.39
CA ASN A 378 28.79 -8.04 7.76
C ASN A 378 28.80 -9.46 7.16
N PRO A 379 28.74 -10.53 7.99
CA PRO A 379 28.79 -11.91 7.51
C PRO A 379 27.69 -12.28 6.50
N ILE A 380 26.50 -11.66 6.60
CA ILE A 380 25.36 -11.91 5.71
C ILE A 380 25.65 -11.31 4.33
N ASP A 381 26.11 -10.06 4.28
CA ASP A 381 26.44 -9.39 3.02
C ASP A 381 27.62 -10.08 2.32
N LYS A 382 28.67 -10.41 3.07
CA LYS A 382 29.82 -11.18 2.58
C LYS A 382 29.39 -12.49 1.96
N LYS A 383 28.63 -13.33 2.69
CA LYS A 383 28.12 -14.63 2.20
C LYS A 383 27.25 -14.48 0.94
N ASN A 384 26.44 -13.42 0.87
CA ASN A 384 25.60 -13.18 -0.30
C ASN A 384 26.42 -12.78 -1.53
N VAL A 385 27.47 -12.00 -1.36
CA VAL A 385 28.42 -11.61 -2.43
C VAL A 385 29.20 -12.83 -2.92
N GLU A 386 29.77 -13.62 -2.02
CA GLU A 386 30.51 -14.88 -2.33
C GLU A 386 29.63 -15.84 -3.13
N LYS A 387 28.41 -16.11 -2.66
CA LYS A 387 27.45 -16.99 -3.34
C LYS A 387 27.11 -16.53 -4.77
N LYS A 388 27.13 -15.23 -5.02
CA LYS A 388 26.90 -14.66 -6.36
C LYS A 388 28.16 -14.73 -7.22
N ALA A 389 29.32 -14.45 -6.65
CA ALA A 389 30.62 -14.65 -7.31
C ALA A 389 30.80 -16.09 -7.79
N ASP A 390 30.46 -17.10 -6.97
CA ASP A 390 30.48 -18.51 -7.31
C ASP A 390 29.62 -18.86 -8.53
N ARG A 391 28.56 -18.06 -8.80
CA ARG A 391 27.73 -18.19 -10.01
C ARG A 391 28.25 -17.40 -11.20
N GLY A 392 29.43 -16.80 -11.10
CA GLY A 392 30.03 -15.97 -12.13
C GLY A 392 29.45 -14.55 -12.23
N VAL A 393 28.67 -14.07 -11.24
CA VAL A 393 28.16 -12.70 -11.24
C VAL A 393 29.32 -11.74 -10.99
N THR A 394 29.54 -10.81 -11.92
CA THR A 394 30.57 -9.79 -11.82
C THR A 394 30.02 -8.39 -11.50
N GLY A 395 28.74 -8.18 -11.76
CA GLY A 395 28.06 -6.92 -11.49
C GLY A 395 26.61 -6.91 -11.95
N TYR A 396 26.05 -5.74 -12.00
CA TYR A 396 24.65 -5.48 -12.33
C TYR A 396 24.52 -4.31 -13.29
N ASN A 397 23.77 -4.49 -14.36
CA ASN A 397 23.30 -3.40 -15.21
C ASN A 397 21.85 -3.07 -14.93
N TYR A 398 21.56 -1.77 -14.90
CA TYR A 398 20.22 -1.28 -14.68
C TYR A 398 19.74 -0.51 -15.92
N TYR A 399 18.49 -0.82 -16.31
CA TYR A 399 17.83 -0.23 -17.46
C TYR A 399 16.50 0.39 -17.05
N LEU A 400 16.12 1.46 -17.74
CA LEU A 400 14.79 2.04 -17.64
C LEU A 400 13.93 1.56 -18.81
N PHE A 401 12.66 1.31 -18.53
CA PHE A 401 11.67 0.92 -19.53
C PHE A 401 10.29 1.48 -19.18
N GLU A 402 9.65 2.11 -20.16
CA GLU A 402 8.29 2.63 -20.00
C GLU A 402 7.25 1.54 -20.28
N TYR A 403 6.38 1.29 -19.31
CA TYR A 403 5.32 0.30 -19.44
C TYR A 403 4.06 0.73 -18.68
N LYS A 404 2.92 0.76 -19.35
CA LYS A 404 1.62 1.22 -18.81
C LYS A 404 1.69 2.62 -18.19
N GLY A 405 2.36 3.56 -18.86
CA GLY A 405 2.49 4.94 -18.40
C GLY A 405 3.40 5.13 -17.17
N LYS A 406 4.19 4.12 -16.82
CA LYS A 406 5.11 4.15 -15.68
C LYS A 406 6.51 3.77 -16.09
N THR A 407 7.50 4.39 -15.44
CA THR A 407 8.92 4.07 -15.62
C THR A 407 9.30 2.92 -14.70
N TRP A 408 9.85 1.86 -15.27
CA TRP A 408 10.33 0.68 -14.56
C TRP A 408 11.86 0.59 -14.61
N VAL A 409 12.44 0.08 -13.54
CA VAL A 409 13.87 -0.28 -13.47
C VAL A 409 14.00 -1.78 -13.62
N LEU A 410 14.74 -2.21 -14.64
CA LEU A 410 15.10 -3.60 -14.86
C LEU A 410 16.58 -3.79 -14.48
N GLY A 411 16.85 -4.70 -13.56
CA GLY A 411 18.20 -5.07 -13.17
C GLY A 411 18.60 -6.41 -13.78
N PHE A 412 19.79 -6.46 -14.39
CA PHE A 412 20.35 -7.64 -15.00
C PHE A 412 21.70 -7.98 -14.35
N GLU A 413 21.89 -9.23 -13.93
CA GLU A 413 23.18 -9.74 -13.48
C GLU A 413 24.11 -9.91 -14.68
N VAL A 414 25.34 -9.39 -14.60
CA VAL A 414 26.39 -9.62 -15.58
C VAL A 414 27.14 -10.89 -15.19
N ILE A 415 27.17 -11.88 -16.09
CA ILE A 415 27.78 -13.20 -15.84
C ILE A 415 29.08 -13.30 -16.61
N ASN A 416 30.19 -13.47 -15.90
CA ASN A 416 31.55 -13.60 -16.39
C ASN A 416 31.98 -12.50 -17.39
N GLY A 417 31.28 -11.37 -17.40
CA GLY A 417 31.50 -10.33 -18.41
C GLY A 417 31.04 -10.68 -19.82
N GLU A 418 30.41 -11.83 -20.02
CA GLU A 418 30.03 -12.35 -21.35
C GLU A 418 28.61 -12.05 -21.76
N TYR A 419 27.67 -12.16 -20.80
CA TYR A 419 26.25 -11.89 -21.04
C TYR A 419 25.55 -11.39 -19.77
N GLU A 420 24.37 -10.87 -19.95
CA GLU A 420 23.48 -10.42 -18.88
C GLU A 420 22.31 -11.39 -18.73
N GLN A 421 21.73 -11.47 -17.52
CA GLN A 421 20.52 -12.25 -17.29
C GLN A 421 19.52 -11.48 -16.40
N PRO A 422 18.21 -11.65 -16.60
CA PRO A 422 17.21 -10.96 -15.78
C PRO A 422 17.37 -11.29 -14.31
N TYR A 423 17.37 -10.26 -13.47
CA TYR A 423 17.53 -10.39 -12.03
C TYR A 423 16.35 -9.80 -11.27
N PHE A 424 15.96 -8.56 -11.54
CA PHE A 424 14.81 -7.96 -10.92
C PHE A 424 14.12 -6.92 -11.80
N VAL A 425 12.86 -6.58 -11.43
CA VAL A 425 12.10 -5.49 -12.02
C VAL A 425 11.42 -4.71 -10.90
N ALA A 426 11.60 -3.39 -10.86
CA ALA A 426 11.00 -2.50 -9.88
C ALA A 426 10.36 -1.29 -10.55
N LEU A 427 9.40 -0.63 -9.90
CA LEU A 427 8.94 0.69 -10.28
C LEU A 427 10.01 1.72 -9.86
N LYS A 428 10.27 2.72 -10.71
CA LYS A 428 11.18 3.83 -10.40
C LYS A 428 10.59 4.74 -9.34
#